data_d776c3b26b161e4b1ed6d110a07dca6d
#
_entry.id   d776c3b26b161e4b1ed6d110a07dca6d
#
_cell.length_a   1.000
_cell.length_b   1.000
_cell.length_c   1.000
_cell.angle_alpha   90.00
_cell.angle_beta   90.00
_cell.angle_gamma   90.00
#
_symmetry.space_group_name_H-M   'P 1'
#
loop_
_entity.id
_entity.type
_entity.pdbx_description
1 polymer ?
#
loop_
_entity_poly.entity_id
_entity_poly.type
_entity_poly.pdbx_seq_one_letter_code
_entity_poly.pdbx_strand_id
1 'polypeptide(L)'
;MASLNAWDPSLYDKKFRFVSDLGKGVIEWLNPQAGERILDLGCGTGDLSYEISKSGAIVVGMDASSEMIAKAREKYEDICFIVDNGESFRTSELYDAVFSNAALHWMKNVEKVVESIFLSLKPNGKFVAEFGGKGNISAIVQAIQMVLVQYAGIYEKRNPWYFPSIGEYSALLERYGFRVLHAIHFDRPTPLADGEQGLIHWLDSFAGAFFLGIDVEEKLFLYEKIKESLKPYLWKRGEWVADYKRIRIVAVKEQKAL
;
A
#
# COMPACT_ATOMS: atom_id res chain seq x y z
N MET A 1 -2.55 7.35 -17.99
CA MET A 1 -3.89 7.36 -17.35
C MET A 1 -3.71 7.98 -15.98
N ALA A 2 -4.44 9.06 -15.66
CA ALA A 2 -4.38 9.66 -14.34
C ALA A 2 -4.73 8.60 -13.28
N SER A 3 -4.03 8.58 -12.14
CA SER A 3 -4.35 7.67 -11.04
C SER A 3 -5.80 7.92 -10.63
N LEU A 4 -6.59 6.86 -10.49
CA LEU A 4 -8.01 6.93 -10.08
C LEU A 4 -8.19 7.47 -8.65
N ASN A 5 -7.12 7.65 -7.91
CA ASN A 5 -7.08 8.29 -6.59
C ASN A 5 -6.21 9.55 -6.65
N ALA A 6 -6.83 10.71 -6.52
CA ALA A 6 -6.11 11.94 -6.23
C ALA A 6 -5.70 11.91 -4.74
N TRP A 7 -4.44 11.65 -4.46
CA TRP A 7 -3.89 11.65 -3.11
C TRP A 7 -3.68 13.08 -2.63
N ASP A 8 -4.25 13.44 -1.47
CA ASP A 8 -3.94 14.66 -0.75
C ASP A 8 -2.83 14.40 0.28
N PRO A 9 -1.58 14.84 0.02
CA PRO A 9 -0.45 14.59 0.91
C PRO A 9 -0.62 15.17 2.31
N SER A 10 -1.30 16.34 2.43
CA SER A 10 -1.50 17.00 3.71
C SER A 10 -2.52 16.27 4.58
N LEU A 11 -3.56 15.74 3.97
CA LEU A 11 -4.55 14.90 4.63
C LEU A 11 -3.93 13.55 5.03
N TYR A 12 -3.09 13.00 4.14
CA TYR A 12 -2.39 11.74 4.37
C TYR A 12 -1.46 11.83 5.59
N ASP A 13 -0.58 12.81 5.64
CA ASP A 13 0.36 12.98 6.76
C ASP A 13 -0.36 13.23 8.11
N LYS A 14 -1.50 13.93 8.11
CA LYS A 14 -2.25 14.22 9.33
C LYS A 14 -3.07 13.02 9.84
N LYS A 15 -3.76 12.32 8.95
CA LYS A 15 -4.76 11.31 9.33
C LYS A 15 -4.28 9.87 9.23
N PHE A 16 -3.24 9.61 8.41
CA PHE A 16 -2.76 8.26 8.12
C PHE A 16 -1.30 8.03 8.52
N ARG A 17 -0.77 8.86 9.40
CA ARG A 17 0.59 8.72 9.96
C ARG A 17 0.84 7.32 10.55
N PHE A 18 -0.19 6.65 11.03
CA PHE A 18 -0.09 5.28 11.53
C PHE A 18 0.44 4.30 10.47
N VAL A 19 0.29 4.59 9.15
CA VAL A 19 0.84 3.75 8.07
C VAL A 19 2.36 3.75 8.13
N SER A 20 2.98 4.93 8.29
CA SER A 20 4.43 5.07 8.44
C SER A 20 4.91 4.51 9.78
N ASP A 21 4.19 4.77 10.88
CA ASP A 21 4.58 4.26 12.21
C ASP A 21 4.54 2.73 12.28
N LEU A 22 3.52 2.10 11.68
CA LEU A 22 3.44 0.64 11.59
C LEU A 22 4.46 0.06 10.59
N GLY A 23 4.86 0.83 9.58
CA GLY A 23 5.88 0.46 8.60
C GLY A 23 7.28 0.31 9.18
N LYS A 24 7.58 0.96 10.30
CA LYS A 24 8.88 0.83 10.99
C LYS A 24 9.24 -0.62 11.32
N GLY A 25 8.27 -1.43 11.73
CA GLY A 25 8.49 -2.86 11.97
C GLY A 25 8.79 -3.67 10.69
N VAL A 26 8.56 -3.11 9.49
CA VAL A 26 8.96 -3.73 8.22
C VAL A 26 10.42 -3.42 7.91
N ILE A 27 10.92 -2.24 8.33
CA ILE A 27 12.32 -1.84 8.20
C ILE A 27 13.24 -2.78 8.99
N GLU A 28 12.79 -3.30 10.13
CA GLU A 28 13.56 -4.32 10.88
C GLU A 28 13.79 -5.60 10.05
N TRP A 29 12.82 -6.00 9.22
CA TRP A 29 12.96 -7.13 8.32
C TRP A 29 13.85 -6.82 7.11
N LEU A 30 13.83 -5.57 6.65
CA LEU A 30 14.75 -5.08 5.63
C LEU A 30 16.20 -5.11 6.16
N ASN A 31 16.40 -4.71 7.41
CA ASN A 31 17.72 -4.61 8.07
C ASN A 31 18.72 -3.87 7.17
N PRO A 32 18.47 -2.58 6.84
CA PRO A 32 19.29 -1.84 5.89
C PRO A 32 20.69 -1.59 6.45
N GLN A 33 21.72 -1.72 5.59
CA GLN A 33 23.11 -1.51 5.96
C GLN A 33 23.67 -0.23 5.30
N ALA A 34 24.69 0.37 5.94
CA ALA A 34 25.35 1.54 5.38
C ALA A 34 25.97 1.21 4.00
N GLY A 35 25.74 2.09 3.04
CA GLY A 35 26.20 1.95 1.66
C GLY A 35 25.32 1.08 0.76
N GLU A 36 24.33 0.35 1.29
CA GLU A 36 23.34 -0.35 0.44
C GLU A 36 22.50 0.65 -0.36
N ARG A 37 22.26 0.35 -1.63
CA ARG A 37 21.29 1.08 -2.47
C ARG A 37 19.91 0.45 -2.31
N ILE A 38 18.94 1.21 -1.83
CA ILE A 38 17.60 0.71 -1.53
C ILE A 38 16.56 1.52 -2.30
N LEU A 39 15.67 0.84 -3.01
CA LEU A 39 14.49 1.42 -3.62
C LEU A 39 13.31 1.30 -2.65
N ASP A 40 12.69 2.41 -2.28
CA ASP A 40 11.41 2.45 -1.58
C ASP A 40 10.29 2.64 -2.61
N LEU A 41 9.61 1.55 -2.95
CA LEU A 41 8.57 1.48 -3.99
C LEU A 41 7.19 1.80 -3.41
N GLY A 42 6.58 2.91 -3.85
CA GLY A 42 5.37 3.48 -3.28
C GLY A 42 5.68 4.25 -2.01
N CYS A 43 6.69 5.12 -2.06
CA CYS A 43 7.25 5.80 -0.90
C CYS A 43 6.33 6.88 -0.29
N GLY A 44 5.27 7.29 -1.00
CA GLY A 44 4.38 8.36 -0.57
C GLY A 44 5.12 9.66 -0.29
N THR A 45 4.93 10.23 0.91
CA THR A 45 5.59 11.47 1.36
C THR A 45 7.00 11.27 1.94
N GLY A 46 7.59 10.05 1.81
CA GLY A 46 8.99 9.77 2.03
C GLY A 46 9.39 9.44 3.48
N ASP A 47 8.45 9.32 4.41
CA ASP A 47 8.76 9.12 5.84
C ASP A 47 9.56 7.82 6.09
N LEU A 48 9.20 6.71 5.44
CA LEU A 48 9.94 5.45 5.57
C LEU A 48 11.26 5.48 4.81
N SER A 49 11.33 6.16 3.65
CA SER A 49 12.60 6.40 2.95
C SER A 49 13.59 7.11 3.86
N TYR A 50 13.15 8.12 4.61
CA TYR A 50 13.97 8.83 5.58
C TYR A 50 14.38 7.93 6.76
N GLU A 51 13.49 7.13 7.30
CA GLU A 51 13.86 6.18 8.37
C GLU A 51 14.91 5.17 7.89
N ILE A 52 14.79 4.66 6.67
CA ILE A 52 15.78 3.74 6.07
C ILE A 52 17.13 4.45 5.89
N SER A 53 17.14 5.71 5.45
CA SER A 53 18.39 6.46 5.20
C SER A 53 19.24 6.67 6.47
N LYS A 54 18.64 6.64 7.65
CA LYS A 54 19.36 6.75 8.94
C LYS A 54 20.35 5.62 9.19
N SER A 55 20.22 4.48 8.50
CA SER A 55 21.20 3.39 8.54
C SER A 55 22.49 3.70 7.78
N GLY A 56 22.54 4.81 7.03
CA GLY A 56 23.61 5.11 6.07
C GLY A 56 23.40 4.48 4.69
N ALA A 57 22.23 3.89 4.44
CA ALA A 57 21.85 3.39 3.11
C ALA A 57 21.56 4.56 2.14
N ILE A 58 21.82 4.35 0.86
CA ILE A 58 21.51 5.26 -0.24
C ILE A 58 20.10 4.93 -0.73
N VAL A 59 19.11 5.75 -0.33
CA VAL A 59 17.70 5.50 -0.61
C VAL A 59 17.24 6.28 -1.83
N VAL A 60 16.47 5.61 -2.69
CA VAL A 60 15.69 6.24 -3.75
C VAL A 60 14.22 5.95 -3.47
N GLY A 61 13.42 6.99 -3.24
CA GLY A 61 11.96 6.86 -3.11
C GLY A 61 11.28 6.99 -4.47
N MET A 62 10.34 6.11 -4.74
CA MET A 62 9.54 6.11 -5.98
C MET A 62 8.06 6.05 -5.64
N ASP A 63 7.25 6.93 -6.25
CA ASP A 63 5.80 6.88 -6.20
C ASP A 63 5.19 7.32 -7.54
N ALA A 64 3.99 6.86 -7.83
CA ALA A 64 3.26 7.26 -9.04
C ALA A 64 2.61 8.64 -8.93
N SER A 65 2.39 9.14 -7.70
CA SER A 65 1.81 10.47 -7.46
C SER A 65 2.88 11.55 -7.45
N SER A 66 2.76 12.50 -8.40
CA SER A 66 3.61 13.71 -8.46
C SER A 66 3.45 14.57 -7.21
N GLU A 67 2.24 14.61 -6.63
CA GLU A 67 1.92 15.38 -5.42
C GLU A 67 2.63 14.81 -4.19
N MET A 68 2.61 13.46 -4.05
CA MET A 68 3.35 12.77 -2.98
C MET A 68 4.85 13.01 -3.10
N ILE A 69 5.40 12.87 -4.30
CA ILE A 69 6.83 13.10 -4.55
C ILE A 69 7.23 14.56 -4.33
N ALA A 70 6.40 15.51 -4.72
CA ALA A 70 6.66 16.93 -4.43
C ALA A 70 6.76 17.16 -2.92
N LYS A 71 5.85 16.58 -2.14
CA LYS A 71 5.86 16.66 -0.67
C LYS A 71 7.06 15.95 -0.05
N ALA A 72 7.45 14.78 -0.58
CA ALA A 72 8.62 14.04 -0.12
C ALA A 72 9.91 14.85 -0.30
N ARG A 73 10.08 15.49 -1.46
CA ARG A 73 11.23 16.38 -1.77
C ARG A 73 11.27 17.60 -0.87
N GLU A 74 10.11 18.18 -0.53
CA GLU A 74 10.03 19.30 0.42
C GLU A 74 10.46 18.90 1.84
N LYS A 75 10.11 17.67 2.27
CA LYS A 75 10.42 17.18 3.61
C LYS A 75 11.85 16.68 3.78
N TYR A 76 12.44 16.11 2.72
CA TYR A 76 13.72 15.36 2.79
C TYR A 76 14.59 15.68 1.58
N GLU A 77 15.26 16.83 1.60
CA GLU A 77 16.07 17.35 0.49
C GLU A 77 17.27 16.46 0.10
N ASP A 78 17.80 15.71 1.06
CA ASP A 78 18.97 14.85 0.84
C ASP A 78 18.64 13.46 0.26
N ILE A 79 17.34 13.15 0.03
CA ILE A 79 16.91 11.88 -0.53
C ILE A 79 16.43 12.06 -1.96
N CYS A 80 16.87 11.16 -2.85
CA CYS A 80 16.39 11.16 -4.23
C CYS A 80 14.97 10.60 -4.31
N PHE A 81 14.02 11.40 -4.82
CA PHE A 81 12.64 10.98 -5.06
C PHE A 81 12.28 11.11 -6.54
N ILE A 82 11.67 10.07 -7.11
CA ILE A 82 11.29 10.01 -8.51
C ILE A 82 9.81 9.68 -8.69
N VAL A 83 9.18 10.28 -9.69
CA VAL A 83 7.82 9.93 -10.11
C VAL A 83 7.94 8.85 -11.16
N ASP A 84 7.47 7.63 -10.87
CA ASP A 84 7.41 6.54 -11.84
C ASP A 84 6.33 5.52 -11.46
N ASN A 85 5.96 4.67 -12.42
CA ASN A 85 4.91 3.68 -12.24
C ASN A 85 5.51 2.33 -11.83
N GLY A 86 5.13 1.84 -10.65
CA GLY A 86 5.57 0.55 -10.11
C GLY A 86 5.31 -0.66 -11.02
N GLU A 87 4.35 -0.56 -11.95
CA GLU A 87 4.04 -1.64 -12.90
C GLU A 87 4.98 -1.66 -14.11
N SER A 88 5.78 -0.59 -14.36
CA SER A 88 6.57 -0.48 -15.61
C SER A 88 7.94 0.15 -15.45
N PHE A 89 8.34 0.49 -14.23
CA PHE A 89 9.63 1.16 -14.03
C PHE A 89 10.81 0.31 -14.48
N ARG A 90 11.85 1.00 -14.93
CA ARG A 90 13.14 0.41 -15.25
C ARG A 90 14.24 1.31 -14.69
N THR A 91 15.30 0.71 -14.19
CA THR A 91 16.39 1.42 -13.55
C THR A 91 17.69 1.22 -14.28
N SER A 92 18.51 2.26 -14.37
CA SER A 92 19.87 2.17 -14.95
C SER A 92 20.87 1.51 -14.00
N GLU A 93 20.60 1.58 -12.71
CA GLU A 93 21.43 1.00 -11.64
C GLU A 93 20.63 0.01 -10.81
N LEU A 94 21.26 -1.08 -10.41
CA LEU A 94 20.62 -2.11 -9.61
C LEU A 94 20.68 -1.79 -8.11
N TYR A 95 19.69 -2.26 -7.40
CA TYR A 95 19.52 -2.09 -5.96
C TYR A 95 19.95 -3.34 -5.18
N ASP A 96 20.48 -3.14 -3.98
CA ASP A 96 20.73 -4.20 -3.00
C ASP A 96 19.42 -4.71 -2.40
N ALA A 97 18.45 -3.79 -2.25
CA ALA A 97 17.12 -4.16 -1.80
C ALA A 97 16.02 -3.28 -2.45
N VAL A 98 14.83 -3.86 -2.58
CA VAL A 98 13.57 -3.15 -2.82
C VAL A 98 12.70 -3.31 -1.57
N PHE A 99 12.26 -2.20 -1.04
CA PHE A 99 11.33 -2.09 0.06
C PHE A 99 9.98 -1.57 -0.44
N SER A 100 8.88 -2.03 0.13
CA SER A 100 7.56 -1.47 -0.14
C SER A 100 6.63 -1.64 1.06
N ASN A 101 6.00 -0.56 1.51
CA ASN A 101 5.03 -0.62 2.59
C ASN A 101 3.70 0.01 2.17
N ALA A 102 2.61 -0.72 2.36
CA ALA A 102 1.23 -0.28 2.11
C ALA A 102 0.92 0.22 0.68
N ALA A 103 1.72 -0.13 -0.33
CA ALA A 103 1.60 0.35 -1.70
C ALA A 103 1.16 -0.73 -2.70
N LEU A 104 1.69 -1.95 -2.63
CA LEU A 104 1.54 -2.98 -3.67
C LEU A 104 0.09 -3.38 -3.95
N HIS A 105 -0.79 -3.29 -2.99
CA HIS A 105 -2.20 -3.61 -3.19
C HIS A 105 -2.96 -2.61 -4.07
N TRP A 106 -2.37 -1.46 -4.40
CA TRP A 106 -2.90 -0.50 -5.37
C TRP A 106 -2.50 -0.81 -6.82
N MET A 107 -1.51 -1.71 -7.01
CA MET A 107 -0.93 -2.05 -8.30
C MET A 107 -1.57 -3.35 -8.82
N LYS A 108 -2.49 -3.21 -9.78
CA LYS A 108 -3.31 -4.34 -10.25
C LYS A 108 -2.59 -5.28 -11.20
N ASN A 109 -1.60 -4.77 -11.93
CA ASN A 109 -0.80 -5.60 -12.82
C ASN A 109 0.38 -6.21 -12.07
N VAL A 110 0.05 -7.06 -11.10
CA VAL A 110 1.00 -7.60 -10.13
C VAL A 110 2.18 -8.35 -10.78
N GLU A 111 1.96 -9.02 -11.91
CA GLU A 111 3.04 -9.71 -12.64
C GLU A 111 4.08 -8.71 -13.13
N LYS A 112 3.66 -7.59 -13.71
CA LYS A 112 4.57 -6.52 -14.14
C LYS A 112 5.30 -5.85 -13.00
N VAL A 113 4.63 -5.68 -11.85
CA VAL A 113 5.27 -5.16 -10.64
C VAL A 113 6.38 -6.08 -10.18
N VAL A 114 6.11 -7.38 -10.06
CA VAL A 114 7.10 -8.38 -9.64
C VAL A 114 8.26 -8.46 -10.65
N GLU A 115 7.97 -8.41 -11.95
CA GLU A 115 8.98 -8.34 -13.00
C GLU A 115 9.87 -7.10 -12.84
N SER A 116 9.29 -5.93 -12.65
CA SER A 116 10.04 -4.68 -12.49
C SER A 116 10.93 -4.71 -11.25
N ILE A 117 10.43 -5.22 -10.12
CA ILE A 117 11.21 -5.44 -8.90
C ILE A 117 12.36 -6.41 -9.17
N PHE A 118 12.09 -7.55 -9.81
CA PHE A 118 13.12 -8.54 -10.13
C PHE A 118 14.25 -7.96 -10.98
N LEU A 119 13.89 -7.20 -12.01
CA LEU A 119 14.86 -6.59 -12.93
C LEU A 119 15.67 -5.48 -12.26
N SER A 120 15.13 -4.78 -11.28
CA SER A 120 15.83 -3.71 -10.55
C SER A 120 16.80 -4.19 -9.47
N LEU A 121 16.73 -5.46 -9.07
CA LEU A 121 17.58 -6.02 -8.02
C LEU A 121 18.89 -6.59 -8.57
N LYS A 122 19.97 -6.39 -7.79
CA LYS A 122 21.23 -7.14 -7.96
C LYS A 122 21.00 -8.64 -7.74
N PRO A 123 21.87 -9.54 -8.25
CA PRO A 123 21.91 -10.94 -7.80
C PRO A 123 22.01 -11.00 -6.27
N ASN A 124 21.22 -11.86 -5.65
CA ASN A 124 21.05 -11.97 -4.19
C ASN A 124 20.43 -10.73 -3.50
N GLY A 125 19.94 -9.76 -4.26
CA GLY A 125 19.24 -8.60 -3.72
C GLY A 125 17.91 -9.00 -3.06
N LYS A 126 17.55 -8.28 -1.99
CA LYS A 126 16.36 -8.55 -1.18
C LYS A 126 15.12 -7.80 -1.68
N PHE A 127 13.97 -8.44 -1.59
CA PHE A 127 12.67 -7.78 -1.67
C PHE A 127 11.93 -7.95 -0.34
N VAL A 128 11.58 -6.82 0.28
CA VAL A 128 10.87 -6.80 1.57
C VAL A 128 9.64 -5.93 1.44
N ALA A 129 8.47 -6.49 1.72
CA ALA A 129 7.23 -5.74 1.59
C ALA A 129 6.20 -6.09 2.66
N GLU A 130 5.33 -5.10 2.96
CA GLU A 130 4.10 -5.30 3.71
C GLU A 130 2.94 -4.59 3.01
N PHE A 131 1.83 -5.30 2.81
CA PHE A 131 0.66 -4.76 2.14
C PHE A 131 -0.61 -5.54 2.52
N GLY A 132 -1.78 -5.08 2.02
CA GLY A 132 -3.05 -5.76 2.27
C GLY A 132 -3.07 -7.19 1.73
N GLY A 133 -3.36 -8.16 2.58
CA GLY A 133 -3.51 -9.57 2.23
C GLY A 133 -4.96 -10.00 2.07
N LYS A 134 -5.18 -11.27 1.77
CA LYS A 134 -6.50 -11.88 1.60
C LYS A 134 -7.42 -11.59 2.79
N GLY A 135 -8.61 -11.05 2.51
CA GLY A 135 -9.56 -10.65 3.55
C GLY A 135 -9.28 -9.29 4.20
N ASN A 136 -8.28 -8.53 3.73
CA ASN A 136 -8.03 -7.16 4.20
C ASN A 136 -9.27 -6.30 3.98
N ILE A 137 -9.70 -5.58 5.04
CA ILE A 137 -10.90 -4.72 5.04
C ILE A 137 -12.16 -5.38 4.45
N SER A 138 -12.29 -6.69 4.66
CA SER A 138 -13.37 -7.46 4.01
C SER A 138 -14.77 -7.00 4.45
N ALA A 139 -14.94 -6.62 5.72
CA ALA A 139 -16.20 -6.08 6.21
C ALA A 139 -16.56 -4.77 5.50
N ILE A 140 -15.61 -3.87 5.35
CA ILE A 140 -15.81 -2.58 4.67
C ILE A 140 -16.15 -2.80 3.19
N VAL A 141 -15.38 -3.64 2.48
CA VAL A 141 -15.61 -3.93 1.05
C VAL A 141 -16.99 -4.55 0.83
N GLN A 142 -17.38 -5.51 1.68
CA GLN A 142 -18.69 -6.15 1.58
C GLN A 142 -19.83 -5.16 1.84
N ALA A 143 -19.71 -4.29 2.84
CA ALA A 143 -20.69 -3.26 3.13
C ALA A 143 -20.84 -2.27 1.97
N ILE A 144 -19.74 -1.80 1.39
CA ILE A 144 -19.76 -0.93 0.21
C ILE A 144 -20.51 -1.61 -0.95
N GLN A 145 -20.14 -2.84 -1.29
CA GLN A 145 -20.77 -3.58 -2.39
C GLN A 145 -22.26 -3.81 -2.15
N MET A 146 -22.64 -4.19 -0.93
CA MET A 146 -24.04 -4.42 -0.57
C MET A 146 -24.87 -3.15 -0.68
N VAL A 147 -24.36 -2.03 -0.17
CA VAL A 147 -25.04 -0.72 -0.22
C VAL A 147 -25.15 -0.22 -1.66
N LEU A 148 -24.09 -0.33 -2.47
CA LEU A 148 -24.13 0.06 -3.89
C LEU A 148 -25.19 -0.75 -4.68
N VAL A 149 -25.30 -2.05 -4.45
CA VAL A 149 -26.32 -2.88 -5.07
C VAL A 149 -27.73 -2.49 -4.61
N GLN A 150 -27.92 -2.34 -3.30
CA GLN A 150 -29.25 -2.15 -2.71
C GLN A 150 -29.83 -0.75 -2.98
N TYR A 151 -29.02 0.29 -2.94
CA TYR A 151 -29.48 1.69 -2.95
C TYR A 151 -29.15 2.44 -4.23
N ALA A 152 -28.12 2.03 -4.98
CA ALA A 152 -27.70 2.66 -6.22
C ALA A 152 -27.85 1.75 -7.46
N GLY A 153 -28.29 0.49 -7.29
CA GLY A 153 -28.44 -0.47 -8.40
C GLY A 153 -27.12 -0.81 -9.11
N ILE A 154 -25.98 -0.61 -8.46
CA ILE A 154 -24.66 -0.82 -9.05
C ILE A 154 -24.17 -2.23 -8.72
N TYR A 155 -24.18 -3.12 -9.71
CA TYR A 155 -23.74 -4.52 -9.60
C TYR A 155 -22.29 -4.74 -10.02
N GLU A 156 -21.68 -3.74 -10.63
CA GLU A 156 -20.31 -3.80 -11.10
C GLU A 156 -19.32 -3.88 -9.94
N LYS A 157 -18.32 -4.78 -10.07
CA LYS A 157 -17.23 -4.89 -9.10
C LYS A 157 -16.21 -3.79 -9.33
N ARG A 158 -16.21 -2.77 -8.47
CA ARG A 158 -15.36 -1.58 -8.55
C ARG A 158 -14.18 -1.61 -7.58
N ASN A 159 -13.79 -2.80 -7.08
CA ASN A 159 -12.69 -2.94 -6.12
C ASN A 159 -11.35 -2.50 -6.75
N PRO A 160 -10.69 -1.45 -6.23
CA PRO A 160 -9.43 -0.98 -6.75
C PRO A 160 -8.22 -1.77 -6.27
N TRP A 161 -8.38 -2.67 -5.28
CA TRP A 161 -7.28 -3.34 -4.61
C TRP A 161 -7.05 -4.77 -5.06
N TYR A 162 -5.79 -5.20 -4.90
CA TYR A 162 -5.34 -6.57 -5.02
C TYR A 162 -4.89 -7.09 -3.64
N PHE A 163 -5.61 -8.05 -3.09
CA PHE A 163 -5.35 -8.65 -1.78
C PHE A 163 -5.11 -10.16 -1.92
N PRO A 164 -3.88 -10.60 -2.22
CA PRO A 164 -3.56 -12.01 -2.38
C PRO A 164 -3.45 -12.75 -1.05
N SER A 165 -3.53 -14.08 -1.12
CA SER A 165 -3.06 -14.96 -0.04
C SER A 165 -1.53 -15.08 -0.06
N ILE A 166 -0.94 -15.60 1.02
CA ILE A 166 0.50 -15.94 1.06
C ILE A 166 0.85 -16.88 -0.10
N GLY A 167 0.05 -17.95 -0.30
CA GLY A 167 0.33 -18.93 -1.35
C GLY A 167 0.34 -18.33 -2.75
N GLU A 168 -0.66 -17.51 -3.07
CA GLU A 168 -0.74 -16.83 -4.38
C GLU A 168 0.46 -15.91 -4.64
N TYR A 169 0.82 -15.07 -3.65
CA TYR A 169 1.90 -14.11 -3.84
C TYR A 169 3.29 -14.74 -3.81
N SER A 170 3.50 -15.75 -2.94
CA SER A 170 4.76 -16.51 -2.91
C SER A 170 4.99 -17.29 -4.20
N ALA A 171 3.98 -18.00 -4.71
CA ALA A 171 4.08 -18.71 -5.98
C ALA A 171 4.36 -17.75 -7.16
N LEU A 172 3.79 -16.54 -7.12
CA LEU A 172 4.09 -15.52 -8.11
C LEU A 172 5.57 -15.11 -8.05
N LEU A 173 6.09 -14.80 -6.87
CA LEU A 173 7.50 -14.43 -6.69
C LEU A 173 8.45 -15.53 -7.17
N GLU A 174 8.18 -16.78 -6.81
CA GLU A 174 9.00 -17.94 -7.23
C GLU A 174 9.00 -18.15 -8.74
N ARG A 175 7.89 -17.94 -9.43
CA ARG A 175 7.83 -17.97 -10.90
C ARG A 175 8.76 -16.95 -11.56
N TYR A 176 9.00 -15.81 -10.91
CA TYR A 176 9.92 -14.78 -11.41
C TYR A 176 11.37 -14.97 -10.95
N GLY A 177 11.68 -16.04 -10.22
CA GLY A 177 13.06 -16.38 -9.82
C GLY A 177 13.46 -15.82 -8.46
N PHE A 178 12.50 -15.48 -7.62
CA PHE A 178 12.75 -15.22 -6.22
C PHE A 178 12.71 -16.50 -5.40
N ARG A 179 13.47 -16.56 -4.33
CA ARG A 179 13.30 -17.50 -3.24
C ARG A 179 12.64 -16.76 -2.07
N VAL A 180 11.45 -17.20 -1.67
CA VAL A 180 10.74 -16.64 -0.52
C VAL A 180 11.36 -17.18 0.76
N LEU A 181 11.86 -16.30 1.61
CA LEU A 181 12.49 -16.65 2.89
C LEU A 181 11.50 -16.62 4.04
N HIS A 182 10.63 -15.59 4.05
CA HIS A 182 9.60 -15.42 5.08
C HIS A 182 8.33 -14.89 4.44
N ALA A 183 7.20 -15.40 4.90
CA ALA A 183 5.89 -14.88 4.56
C ALA A 183 4.95 -15.09 5.75
N ILE A 184 4.34 -14.01 6.23
CA ILE A 184 3.35 -14.05 7.30
C ILE A 184 2.07 -13.33 6.89
N HIS A 185 0.93 -13.82 7.33
CA HIS A 185 -0.36 -13.17 7.20
C HIS A 185 -0.95 -12.98 8.60
N PHE A 186 -1.35 -11.77 8.94
CA PHE A 186 -1.81 -11.44 10.27
C PHE A 186 -2.88 -10.35 10.27
N ASP A 187 -3.72 -10.40 11.30
CA ASP A 187 -4.73 -9.37 11.54
C ASP A 187 -4.08 -8.13 12.16
N ARG A 188 -4.48 -6.96 11.67
CA ARG A 188 -4.05 -5.67 12.19
C ARG A 188 -5.26 -4.74 12.37
N PRO A 189 -6.15 -5.02 13.32
CA PRO A 189 -7.24 -4.09 13.61
C PRO A 189 -6.67 -2.70 13.92
N THR A 190 -7.11 -1.69 13.17
CA THR A 190 -6.53 -0.35 13.26
C THR A 190 -7.61 0.67 13.58
N PRO A 191 -7.49 1.40 14.71
CA PRO A 191 -8.37 2.51 15.01
C PRO A 191 -8.26 3.59 13.93
N LEU A 192 -9.41 4.14 13.52
CA LEU A 192 -9.49 5.25 12.59
C LEU A 192 -9.56 6.56 13.37
N ALA A 193 -8.78 7.54 12.95
CA ALA A 193 -8.81 8.87 13.54
C ALA A 193 -10.20 9.54 13.39
N ASP A 194 -10.45 10.59 14.17
CA ASP A 194 -11.65 11.45 14.09
C ASP A 194 -12.97 10.80 14.60
N GLY A 195 -12.89 9.80 15.47
CA GLY A 195 -14.05 9.26 16.19
C GLY A 195 -15.17 8.82 15.25
N GLU A 196 -16.36 9.39 15.40
CA GLU A 196 -17.54 9.03 14.58
C GLU A 196 -17.37 9.31 13.08
N GLN A 197 -16.52 10.26 12.69
CA GLN A 197 -16.25 10.61 11.31
C GLN A 197 -15.12 9.77 10.68
N GLY A 198 -14.41 8.97 11.46
CA GLY A 198 -13.25 8.22 11.02
C GLY A 198 -13.52 7.31 9.82
N LEU A 199 -14.67 6.63 9.80
CA LEU A 199 -15.05 5.78 8.66
C LEU A 199 -15.35 6.60 7.39
N ILE A 200 -16.02 7.76 7.53
CA ILE A 200 -16.33 8.65 6.40
C ILE A 200 -15.02 9.16 5.76
N HIS A 201 -14.11 9.65 6.60
CA HIS A 201 -12.80 10.12 6.13
C HIS A 201 -11.98 9.01 5.47
N TRP A 202 -12.11 7.79 5.99
CA TRP A 202 -11.48 6.62 5.40
C TRP A 202 -12.06 6.30 4.01
N LEU A 203 -13.39 6.31 3.88
CA LEU A 203 -14.10 6.08 2.61
C LEU A 203 -13.70 7.12 1.55
N ASP A 204 -13.66 8.40 1.94
CA ASP A 204 -13.23 9.47 1.03
C ASP A 204 -11.79 9.31 0.56
N SER A 205 -10.89 8.88 1.45
CA SER A 205 -9.47 8.79 1.12
C SER A 205 -9.12 7.55 0.30
N PHE A 206 -9.79 6.43 0.52
CA PHE A 206 -9.37 5.14 -0.04
C PHE A 206 -10.39 4.46 -0.95
N ALA A 207 -11.68 4.76 -0.80
CA ALA A 207 -12.74 4.03 -1.50
C ALA A 207 -13.34 4.79 -2.70
N GLY A 208 -12.74 5.91 -3.13
CA GLY A 208 -13.27 6.78 -4.19
C GLY A 208 -13.63 6.03 -5.48
N ALA A 209 -12.86 5.01 -5.85
CA ALA A 209 -13.11 4.20 -7.05
C ALA A 209 -14.48 3.49 -7.05
N PHE A 210 -15.03 3.16 -5.89
CA PHE A 210 -16.35 2.54 -5.78
C PHE A 210 -17.50 3.50 -6.16
N PHE A 211 -17.27 4.80 -5.94
CA PHE A 211 -18.29 5.84 -6.06
C PHE A 211 -18.15 6.69 -7.33
N LEU A 212 -17.41 6.20 -8.32
CA LEU A 212 -17.25 6.89 -9.60
C LEU A 212 -18.62 7.07 -10.30
N GLY A 213 -18.91 8.30 -10.72
CA GLY A 213 -20.15 8.66 -11.41
C GLY A 213 -21.36 8.84 -10.49
N ILE A 214 -21.19 8.78 -9.17
CA ILE A 214 -22.22 9.06 -8.17
C ILE A 214 -22.07 10.52 -7.74
N ASP A 215 -23.18 11.27 -7.67
CA ASP A 215 -23.15 12.65 -7.21
C ASP A 215 -22.88 12.76 -5.69
N VAL A 216 -22.62 13.99 -5.24
CA VAL A 216 -22.16 14.23 -3.85
C VAL A 216 -23.26 13.89 -2.83
N GLU A 217 -24.51 14.22 -3.11
CA GLU A 217 -25.63 13.98 -2.18
C GLU A 217 -25.91 12.48 -2.05
N GLU A 218 -25.98 11.78 -3.17
CA GLU A 218 -26.15 10.32 -3.20
C GLU A 218 -24.97 9.62 -2.53
N LYS A 219 -23.73 10.07 -2.78
CA LYS A 219 -22.53 9.53 -2.14
C LYS A 219 -22.59 9.66 -0.61
N LEU A 220 -23.00 10.82 -0.09
CA LEU A 220 -23.14 11.02 1.36
C LEU A 220 -24.23 10.12 1.96
N PHE A 221 -25.35 9.97 1.28
CA PHE A 221 -26.40 9.03 1.68
C PHE A 221 -25.88 7.58 1.75
N LEU A 222 -25.15 7.13 0.72
CA LEU A 222 -24.56 5.79 0.68
C LEU A 222 -23.53 5.59 1.80
N TYR A 223 -22.76 6.61 2.13
CA TYR A 223 -21.80 6.57 3.23
C TYR A 223 -22.50 6.35 4.59
N GLU A 224 -23.60 7.03 4.85
CA GLU A 224 -24.37 6.79 6.08
C GLU A 224 -24.95 5.35 6.11
N LYS A 225 -25.41 4.81 4.97
CA LYS A 225 -25.85 3.41 4.91
C LYS A 225 -24.73 2.41 5.16
N ILE A 226 -23.53 2.65 4.65
CA ILE A 226 -22.33 1.86 4.94
C ILE A 226 -22.01 1.92 6.43
N LYS A 227 -22.02 3.12 7.01
CA LYS A 227 -21.76 3.36 8.44
C LYS A 227 -22.77 2.64 9.33
N GLU A 228 -24.07 2.74 9.03
CA GLU A 228 -25.12 2.00 9.72
C GLU A 228 -24.88 0.49 9.69
N SER A 229 -24.54 -0.06 8.52
CA SER A 229 -24.31 -1.49 8.34
C SER A 229 -23.06 -2.00 9.07
N LEU A 230 -22.01 -1.18 9.17
CA LEU A 230 -20.73 -1.55 9.80
C LEU A 230 -20.68 -1.31 11.30
N LYS A 231 -21.54 -0.45 11.83
CA LYS A 231 -21.53 -0.05 13.25
C LYS A 231 -21.55 -1.23 14.22
N PRO A 232 -22.34 -2.30 14.02
CA PRO A 232 -22.34 -3.45 14.92
C PRO A 232 -21.02 -4.23 14.96
N TYR A 233 -20.20 -4.13 13.93
CA TYR A 233 -19.00 -4.95 13.74
C TYR A 233 -17.70 -4.19 13.98
N LEU A 234 -17.61 -2.94 13.52
CA LEU A 234 -16.39 -2.15 13.48
C LEU A 234 -16.38 -0.95 14.43
N TRP A 235 -17.50 -0.59 15.04
CA TRP A 235 -17.56 0.45 16.08
C TRP A 235 -17.24 -0.15 17.45
N LYS A 236 -16.10 0.20 18.04
CA LYS A 236 -15.62 -0.37 19.30
C LYS A 236 -15.12 0.74 20.21
N ARG A 237 -15.62 0.78 21.45
CA ARG A 237 -15.16 1.71 22.51
C ARG A 237 -15.16 3.19 22.10
N GLY A 238 -16.12 3.60 21.24
CA GLY A 238 -16.25 5.01 20.83
C GLY A 238 -15.40 5.38 19.61
N GLU A 239 -14.84 4.41 18.88
CA GLU A 239 -14.06 4.63 17.67
C GLU A 239 -14.31 3.54 16.60
N TRP A 240 -14.08 3.87 15.36
CA TRP A 240 -14.07 2.91 14.27
C TRP A 240 -12.75 2.14 14.23
N VAL A 241 -12.82 0.82 14.07
CA VAL A 241 -11.64 -0.05 13.96
C VAL A 241 -11.72 -0.80 12.65
N ALA A 242 -10.88 -0.42 11.69
CA ALA A 242 -10.80 -1.09 10.39
C ALA A 242 -10.21 -2.50 10.52
N ASP A 243 -10.82 -3.47 9.81
CA ASP A 243 -10.47 -4.88 9.80
C ASP A 243 -9.28 -5.18 8.87
N TYR A 244 -8.15 -4.47 9.04
CA TYR A 244 -6.97 -4.71 8.23
C TYR A 244 -6.38 -6.10 8.44
N LYS A 245 -5.97 -6.71 7.33
CA LYS A 245 -5.14 -7.92 7.28
C LYS A 245 -3.94 -7.68 6.39
N ARG A 246 -2.77 -8.06 6.86
CA ARG A 246 -1.51 -7.78 6.19
C ARG A 246 -0.77 -9.06 5.80
N ILE A 247 -0.11 -9.00 4.65
CA ILE A 247 0.96 -9.91 4.30
C ILE A 247 2.26 -9.13 4.47
N ARG A 248 3.22 -9.76 5.17
CA ARG A 248 4.62 -9.30 5.18
C ARG A 248 5.47 -10.40 4.57
N ILE A 249 6.37 -10.03 3.67
CA ILE A 249 7.16 -10.98 2.91
C ILE A 249 8.62 -10.52 2.78
N VAL A 250 9.53 -11.49 2.82
CA VAL A 250 10.95 -11.34 2.48
C VAL A 250 11.29 -12.37 1.43
N ALA A 251 11.82 -11.92 0.31
CA ALA A 251 12.30 -12.76 -0.77
C ALA A 251 13.67 -12.29 -1.26
N VAL A 252 14.43 -13.18 -1.86
CA VAL A 252 15.76 -12.90 -2.43
C VAL A 252 15.76 -13.31 -3.90
N LYS A 253 16.29 -12.43 -4.75
CA LYS A 253 16.53 -12.74 -6.16
C LYS A 253 17.61 -13.81 -6.26
N GLU A 254 17.25 -15.01 -6.71
CA GLU A 254 18.23 -16.07 -6.88
C GLU A 254 19.17 -15.81 -8.06
N GLN A 255 20.45 -16.05 -7.84
CA GLN A 255 21.38 -16.12 -8.93
C GLN A 255 21.12 -17.42 -9.66
N LYS A 256 20.78 -17.39 -10.97
CA LYS A 256 20.70 -18.63 -11.74
C LYS A 256 22.06 -19.32 -11.63
N ALA A 257 22.06 -20.55 -11.10
CA ALA A 257 23.25 -21.40 -11.20
C ALA A 257 23.62 -21.55 -12.68
N LEU A 258 24.87 -21.22 -12.99
CA LEU A 258 25.44 -21.43 -14.33
C LEU A 258 25.51 -22.92 -14.63
#